data_bab7c2adc452c73c3affefaf3a7d1dfd
#
_entry.id   bab7c2adc452c73c3affefaf3a7d1dfd
#
_cell.length_a   1.000
_cell.length_b   1.000
_cell.length_c   1.000
_cell.angle_alpha   90.00
_cell.angle_beta   90.00
_cell.angle_gamma   90.00
#
_symmetry.space_group_name_H-M   'P 1'
#
loop_
_entity.id
_entity.type
_entity.pdbx_description
1 polymer ?
#
loop_
_entity_poly.entity_id
_entity_poly.type
_entity_poly.pdbx_seq_one_letter_code
_entity_poly.pdbx_strand_id
1 'polypeptide(L)'
;MKNVLDTIKRVKEMGLWLEVVTLVVPGFNDTSEELWETARFLASVSPEIPWHVTAFHSDYKMSDTDDTPASTLLRAAEIGREAGLHYVYAGNLPGRVDEYETTFCPKCNTALVKRTGYRIHKVTVTPQGTCPQCGSAIAGVWSAFQAPDITGSPASNP
;
A
#
# COMPACT_ATOMS: atom_id res chain seq x y z
N MET A 1 -4.80 19.76 -8.47
CA MET A 1 -3.79 18.71 -8.68
C MET A 1 -2.36 19.20 -8.40
N LYS A 2 -1.83 20.28 -9.02
CA LYS A 2 -0.44 20.76 -8.86
C LYS A 2 0.03 20.83 -7.40
N ASN A 3 -0.74 21.43 -6.49
CA ASN A 3 -0.36 21.57 -5.08
C ASN A 3 -0.15 20.22 -4.36
N VAL A 4 -0.92 19.18 -4.72
CA VAL A 4 -0.77 17.83 -4.14
C VAL A 4 0.55 17.21 -4.61
N LEU A 5 0.86 17.31 -5.90
CA LEU A 5 2.09 16.77 -6.47
C LEU A 5 3.33 17.47 -5.89
N ASP A 6 3.28 18.80 -5.74
CA ASP A 6 4.36 19.56 -5.11
C ASP A 6 4.53 19.20 -3.63
N THR A 7 3.42 18.92 -2.91
CA THR A 7 3.47 18.47 -1.52
C THR A 7 4.13 17.10 -1.40
N ILE A 8 3.79 16.13 -2.26
CA ILE A 8 4.41 14.80 -2.28
C ILE A 8 5.94 14.91 -2.42
N LYS A 9 6.42 15.72 -3.37
CA LYS A 9 7.86 15.96 -3.56
C LYS A 9 8.50 16.54 -2.30
N ARG A 10 7.92 17.60 -1.75
CA ARG A 10 8.48 18.30 -0.58
C ARG A 10 8.53 17.40 0.65
N VAL A 11 7.49 16.62 0.92
CA VAL A 11 7.45 15.69 2.06
C VAL A 11 8.55 14.63 1.91
N LYS A 12 8.76 14.10 0.71
CA LYS A 12 9.84 13.15 0.45
C LYS A 12 11.22 13.78 0.58
N GLU A 13 11.43 15.00 0.07
CA GLU A 13 12.67 15.78 0.22
C GLU A 13 13.02 16.08 1.70
N MET A 14 12.00 16.22 2.56
CA MET A 14 12.18 16.41 4.00
C MET A 14 12.58 15.12 4.74
N GLY A 15 12.68 13.99 4.04
CA GLY A 15 13.02 12.69 4.62
C GLY A 15 11.91 12.06 5.45
N LEU A 16 10.68 12.55 5.36
CA LEU A 16 9.53 11.99 6.08
C LEU A 16 9.02 10.72 5.39
N TRP A 17 8.48 9.79 6.20
CA TRP A 17 7.76 8.65 5.67
C TRP A 17 6.46 9.13 5.01
N LEU A 18 6.24 8.67 3.78
CA LEU A 18 5.10 9.06 2.96
C LEU A 18 4.48 7.83 2.32
N GLU A 19 3.18 7.70 2.42
CA GLU A 19 2.36 6.77 1.65
C GLU A 19 1.31 7.56 0.86
N VAL A 20 0.98 7.13 -0.34
CA VAL A 20 0.01 7.81 -1.20
C VAL A 20 -1.19 6.90 -1.42
N VAL A 21 -2.37 7.44 -1.21
CA VAL A 21 -3.65 6.75 -1.43
C VAL A 21 -4.38 7.40 -2.61
N THR A 22 -4.82 6.59 -3.55
CA THR A 22 -5.70 7.00 -4.65
C THR A 22 -7.02 6.26 -4.52
N LEU A 23 -8.09 6.99 -4.24
CA LEU A 23 -9.45 6.45 -4.38
C LEU A 23 -9.76 6.40 -5.87
N VAL A 24 -9.90 5.20 -6.40
CA VAL A 24 -10.22 4.97 -7.82
C VAL A 24 -11.73 5.01 -7.98
N VAL A 25 -12.25 6.00 -8.72
CA VAL A 25 -13.67 6.23 -8.91
C VAL A 25 -14.02 5.99 -10.38
N PRO A 26 -14.92 5.03 -10.69
CA PRO A 26 -15.29 4.73 -12.06
C PRO A 26 -15.79 5.96 -12.84
N GLY A 27 -15.25 6.16 -14.04
CA GLY A 27 -15.57 7.28 -14.91
C GLY A 27 -14.98 8.63 -14.53
N PHE A 28 -14.20 8.71 -13.43
CA PHE A 28 -13.55 9.95 -12.98
C PHE A 28 -12.02 9.90 -13.08
N ASN A 29 -11.39 8.83 -12.61
CA ASN A 29 -9.92 8.70 -12.57
C ASN A 29 -9.47 7.23 -12.69
N ASP A 30 -10.26 6.40 -13.35
CA ASP A 30 -10.01 4.97 -13.50
C ASP A 30 -9.47 4.57 -14.89
N THR A 31 -9.16 5.55 -15.76
CA THR A 31 -8.53 5.27 -17.04
C THR A 31 -7.11 4.79 -16.88
N SER A 32 -6.66 3.92 -17.78
CA SER A 32 -5.26 3.43 -17.75
C SER A 32 -4.26 4.58 -17.88
N GLU A 33 -4.55 5.61 -18.67
CA GLU A 33 -3.72 6.78 -18.86
C GLU A 33 -3.50 7.53 -17.55
N GLU A 34 -4.56 7.85 -16.81
CA GLU A 34 -4.48 8.57 -15.53
C GLU A 34 -3.77 7.77 -14.45
N LEU A 35 -4.02 6.46 -14.40
CA LEU A 35 -3.32 5.55 -13.49
C LEU A 35 -1.83 5.49 -13.81
N TRP A 36 -1.45 5.42 -15.10
CA TRP A 36 -0.07 5.47 -15.56
C TRP A 36 0.61 6.81 -15.22
N GLU A 37 -0.06 7.94 -15.44
CA GLU A 37 0.47 9.26 -15.08
C GLU A 37 0.76 9.34 -13.58
N THR A 38 -0.18 8.89 -12.75
CA THR A 38 -0.02 8.85 -11.29
C THR A 38 1.15 7.95 -10.87
N ALA A 39 1.20 6.73 -11.38
CA ALA A 39 2.23 5.76 -11.02
C ALA A 39 3.63 6.22 -11.44
N ARG A 40 3.78 6.75 -12.67
CA ARG A 40 5.05 7.30 -13.17
C ARG A 40 5.50 8.52 -12.36
N PHE A 41 4.57 9.40 -11.99
CA PHE A 41 4.89 10.52 -11.13
C PHE A 41 5.46 10.05 -9.79
N LEU A 42 4.77 9.12 -9.12
CA LEU A 42 5.23 8.58 -7.82
C LEU A 42 6.58 7.89 -7.94
N ALA A 43 6.77 7.02 -8.94
CA ALA A 43 8.03 6.35 -9.20
C ALA A 43 9.18 7.33 -9.49
N SER A 44 8.88 8.46 -10.17
CA SER A 44 9.88 9.53 -10.44
C SER A 44 10.31 10.27 -9.16
N VAL A 45 9.45 10.36 -8.15
CA VAL A 45 9.79 10.94 -6.85
C VAL A 45 10.57 9.93 -6.01
N SER A 46 10.07 8.72 -5.88
CA SER A 46 10.78 7.59 -5.26
C SER A 46 10.03 6.29 -5.51
N PRO A 47 10.69 5.23 -6.01
CA PRO A 47 10.08 3.92 -6.17
C PRO A 47 9.68 3.26 -4.85
N GLU A 48 10.16 3.79 -3.72
CA GLU A 48 9.87 3.28 -2.38
C GLU A 48 8.61 3.87 -1.74
N ILE A 49 7.93 4.81 -2.40
CA ILE A 49 6.66 5.34 -1.91
C ILE A 49 5.58 4.27 -2.06
N PRO A 50 4.98 3.78 -0.97
CA PRO A 50 3.85 2.87 -1.07
C PRO A 50 2.66 3.58 -1.72
N TRP A 51 2.11 2.94 -2.76
CA TRP A 51 0.91 3.42 -3.44
C TRP A 51 -0.26 2.50 -3.15
N HIS A 52 -1.30 3.05 -2.54
CA HIS A 52 -2.53 2.36 -2.22
C HIS A 52 -3.62 2.78 -3.21
N VAL A 53 -4.03 1.89 -4.10
CA VAL A 53 -5.22 2.06 -4.94
C VAL A 53 -6.42 1.46 -4.21
N THR A 54 -7.41 2.28 -3.90
CA THR A 54 -8.54 1.86 -3.07
C THR A 54 -9.86 1.95 -3.85
N ALA A 55 -10.75 0.98 -3.61
CA ALA A 55 -12.06 0.98 -4.23
C ALA A 55 -12.94 2.09 -3.66
N PHE A 56 -13.60 2.81 -4.56
CA PHE A 56 -14.76 3.63 -4.24
C PHE A 56 -15.97 2.72 -3.99
N HIS A 57 -16.79 3.10 -3.04
CA HIS A 57 -18.11 2.53 -2.79
C HIS A 57 -19.14 3.62 -2.89
N SER A 58 -20.20 3.34 -3.64
CA SER A 58 -21.33 4.22 -3.85
C SER A 58 -22.08 4.44 -2.53
N ASP A 59 -22.14 5.69 -2.06
CA ASP A 59 -22.79 6.03 -0.80
C ASP A 59 -23.29 7.49 -0.80
N TYR A 60 -24.23 7.78 0.10
CA TYR A 60 -24.82 9.10 0.34
C TYR A 60 -25.29 9.78 -0.96
N LYS A 61 -24.63 10.87 -1.40
CA LYS A 61 -25.02 11.66 -2.59
C LYS A 61 -24.36 11.19 -3.89
N MET A 62 -23.49 10.19 -3.85
CA MET A 62 -22.85 9.60 -5.03
C MET A 62 -23.44 8.21 -5.32
N SER A 63 -24.76 8.14 -5.43
CA SER A 63 -25.48 6.89 -5.69
C SER A 63 -25.64 6.56 -7.18
N ASP A 64 -25.22 7.45 -8.06
CA ASP A 64 -25.26 7.34 -9.53
C ASP A 64 -23.93 6.83 -10.14
N THR A 65 -22.93 6.60 -9.29
CA THR A 65 -21.62 6.04 -9.69
C THR A 65 -21.50 4.62 -9.17
N ASP A 66 -21.16 3.68 -10.04
CA ASP A 66 -20.95 2.28 -9.66
C ASP A 66 -19.75 2.11 -8.71
N ASP A 67 -19.79 1.07 -7.89
CA ASP A 67 -18.65 0.66 -7.07
C ASP A 67 -17.46 0.27 -7.95
N THR A 68 -16.24 0.52 -7.47
CA THR A 68 -15.03 0.14 -8.19
C THR A 68 -14.88 -1.39 -8.20
N PRO A 69 -14.88 -2.04 -9.38
CA PRO A 69 -14.68 -3.47 -9.45
C PRO A 69 -13.23 -3.87 -9.12
N ALA A 70 -13.05 -5.07 -8.57
CA ALA A 70 -11.73 -5.60 -8.23
C ALA A 70 -10.77 -5.60 -9.43
N SER A 71 -11.26 -5.90 -10.64
CA SER A 71 -10.46 -5.87 -11.87
C SER A 71 -9.82 -4.52 -12.16
N THR A 72 -10.49 -3.41 -11.85
CA THR A 72 -9.93 -2.06 -12.00
C THR A 72 -8.80 -1.82 -11.01
N LEU A 73 -8.94 -2.27 -9.74
CA LEU A 73 -7.85 -2.16 -8.77
C LEU A 73 -6.67 -3.05 -9.12
N LEU A 74 -6.91 -4.27 -9.59
CA LEU A 74 -5.84 -5.17 -10.03
C LEU A 74 -5.05 -4.56 -11.18
N ARG A 75 -5.74 -4.02 -12.20
CA ARG A 75 -5.10 -3.28 -13.31
C ARG A 75 -4.30 -2.08 -12.80
N ALA A 76 -4.85 -1.28 -11.88
CA ALA A 76 -4.14 -0.14 -11.30
C ALA A 76 -2.88 -0.56 -10.56
N ALA A 77 -2.94 -1.66 -9.82
CA ALA A 77 -1.80 -2.20 -9.09
C ALA A 77 -0.72 -2.77 -10.03
N GLU A 78 -1.10 -3.43 -11.10
CA GLU A 78 -0.18 -3.88 -12.17
C GLU A 78 0.53 -2.68 -12.80
N ILE A 79 -0.20 -1.64 -13.19
CA ILE A 79 0.36 -0.38 -13.70
C ILE A 79 1.38 0.21 -12.73
N GLY A 80 1.08 0.21 -11.43
CA GLY A 80 2.00 0.71 -10.41
C GLY A 80 3.32 -0.07 -10.38
N ARG A 81 3.26 -1.40 -10.44
CA ARG A 81 4.45 -2.27 -10.51
C ARG A 81 5.24 -2.06 -11.80
N GLU A 82 4.56 -2.00 -12.94
CA GLU A 82 5.19 -1.77 -14.25
C GLU A 82 5.83 -0.38 -14.36
N ALA A 83 5.28 0.62 -13.67
CA ALA A 83 5.86 1.95 -13.57
C ALA A 83 7.11 1.99 -12.67
N GLY A 84 7.43 0.90 -11.96
CA GLY A 84 8.63 0.74 -11.14
C GLY A 84 8.43 1.01 -9.65
N LEU A 85 7.19 1.11 -9.15
CA LEU A 85 6.92 1.19 -7.73
C LEU A 85 7.17 -0.15 -7.03
N HIS A 86 7.91 -0.13 -5.94
CA HIS A 86 8.26 -1.33 -5.16
C HIS A 86 7.10 -1.84 -4.31
N TYR A 87 6.22 -0.94 -3.85
CA TYR A 87 5.15 -1.25 -2.92
C TYR A 87 3.83 -0.72 -3.46
N VAL A 88 3.01 -1.61 -4.01
CA VAL A 88 1.68 -1.27 -4.52
C VAL A 88 0.65 -2.16 -3.84
N TYR A 89 -0.38 -1.54 -3.31
CA TYR A 89 -1.45 -2.22 -2.59
C TYR A 89 -2.81 -1.89 -3.18
N ALA A 90 -3.69 -2.88 -3.25
CA ALA A 90 -5.10 -2.68 -3.54
C ALA A 90 -5.93 -2.81 -2.26
N GLY A 91 -6.85 -1.89 -2.02
CA GLY A 91 -7.59 -1.79 -0.76
C GLY A 91 -9.09 -1.59 -0.91
N ASN A 92 -9.81 -1.62 0.22
CA ASN A 92 -11.26 -1.56 0.36
C ASN A 92 -12.04 -2.74 -0.25
N LEU A 93 -11.35 -3.79 -0.71
CA LEU A 93 -11.95 -5.05 -1.17
C LEU A 93 -11.23 -6.25 -0.54
N PRO A 94 -11.33 -6.45 0.79
CA PRO A 94 -10.56 -7.45 1.51
C PRO A 94 -10.73 -8.86 0.92
N GLY A 95 -9.60 -9.53 0.62
CA GLY A 95 -9.59 -10.89 0.07
C GLY A 95 -10.08 -11.03 -1.38
N ARG A 96 -10.28 -9.91 -2.10
CA ARG A 96 -10.76 -9.88 -3.49
C ARG A 96 -9.72 -9.28 -4.46
N VAL A 97 -8.54 -8.97 -3.98
CA VAL A 97 -7.49 -8.28 -4.74
C VAL A 97 -6.19 -9.08 -4.77
N ASP A 98 -6.31 -10.39 -4.78
CA ASP A 98 -5.22 -11.36 -4.88
C ASP A 98 -4.10 -11.09 -3.86
N GLU A 99 -2.85 -11.02 -4.33
CA GLU A 99 -1.68 -10.80 -3.47
C GLU A 99 -1.44 -9.32 -3.11
N TYR A 100 -2.22 -8.38 -3.66
CA TYR A 100 -1.98 -6.94 -3.48
C TYR A 100 -2.33 -6.39 -2.09
N GLU A 101 -2.70 -7.25 -1.15
CA GLU A 101 -2.75 -6.91 0.28
C GLU A 101 -1.45 -7.31 1.01
N THR A 102 -0.55 -8.07 0.36
CA THR A 102 0.69 -8.59 0.92
C THR A 102 1.87 -7.69 0.58
N THR A 103 2.75 -7.43 1.56
CA THR A 103 4.02 -6.77 1.31
C THR A 103 5.06 -7.79 0.90
N PHE A 104 5.72 -7.57 -0.23
CA PHE A 104 6.81 -8.40 -0.73
C PHE A 104 8.15 -7.67 -0.68
N CYS A 105 9.22 -8.42 -0.56
CA CYS A 105 10.56 -7.89 -0.72
C CYS A 105 10.79 -7.49 -2.20
N PRO A 106 11.16 -6.25 -2.51
CA PRO A 106 11.34 -5.81 -3.89
C PRO A 106 12.52 -6.49 -4.58
N LYS A 107 13.46 -7.08 -3.83
CA LYS A 107 14.64 -7.75 -4.39
C LYS A 107 14.45 -9.24 -4.65
N CYS A 108 13.81 -9.98 -3.73
CA CYS A 108 13.71 -11.44 -3.83
C CYS A 108 12.26 -11.97 -3.82
N ASN A 109 11.28 -11.09 -3.84
CA ASN A 109 9.85 -11.40 -3.85
C ASN A 109 9.36 -12.28 -2.67
N THR A 110 10.12 -12.35 -1.57
CA THR A 110 9.67 -13.03 -0.36
C THR A 110 8.51 -12.26 0.27
N ALA A 111 7.43 -12.95 0.62
CA ALA A 111 6.30 -12.35 1.33
C ALA A 111 6.72 -11.97 2.77
N LEU A 112 6.65 -10.69 3.09
CA LEU A 112 7.13 -10.10 4.34
C LEU A 112 6.01 -9.81 5.33
N VAL A 113 4.89 -9.24 4.86
CA VAL A 113 3.70 -8.97 5.66
C VAL A 113 2.50 -9.53 4.91
N LYS A 114 1.89 -10.59 5.43
CA LYS A 114 0.64 -11.15 4.89
C LYS A 114 -0.55 -10.60 5.68
N ARG A 115 -1.51 -10.02 4.97
CA ARG A 115 -2.73 -9.49 5.57
C ARG A 115 -3.94 -9.69 4.65
N THR A 116 -5.13 -9.59 5.24
CA THR A 116 -6.41 -9.46 4.54
C THR A 116 -7.16 -8.31 5.19
N GLY A 117 -7.36 -7.23 4.48
CA GLY A 117 -7.84 -5.97 5.05
C GLY A 117 -6.92 -5.51 6.20
N TYR A 118 -7.49 -5.34 7.38
CA TYR A 118 -6.74 -4.96 8.59
C TYR A 118 -6.21 -6.16 9.39
N ARG A 119 -6.56 -7.39 9.01
CA ARG A 119 -6.10 -8.57 9.73
C ARG A 119 -4.72 -8.99 9.23
N ILE A 120 -3.72 -8.86 10.10
CA ILE A 120 -2.35 -9.33 9.84
C ILE A 120 -2.28 -10.82 10.19
N HIS A 121 -1.83 -11.63 9.24
CA HIS A 121 -1.65 -13.08 9.40
C HIS A 121 -0.20 -13.44 9.74
N LYS A 122 0.76 -12.70 9.19
CA LYS A 122 2.19 -12.98 9.35
C LYS A 122 3.02 -11.73 9.09
N VAL A 123 4.04 -11.52 9.93
CA VAL A 123 5.12 -10.54 9.73
C VAL A 123 6.45 -11.27 9.84
N THR A 124 7.31 -11.12 8.85
CA THR A 124 8.64 -11.74 8.79
C THR A 124 9.78 -10.73 8.62
N VAL A 125 9.47 -9.45 8.41
CA VAL A 125 10.49 -8.40 8.40
C VAL A 125 11.22 -8.43 9.74
N THR A 126 12.56 -8.31 9.71
CA THR A 126 13.34 -8.27 10.95
C THR A 126 13.07 -6.97 11.73
N PRO A 127 13.34 -6.91 13.05
CA PRO A 127 13.21 -5.68 13.84
C PRO A 127 14.03 -4.50 13.28
N GLN A 128 15.09 -4.79 12.52
CA GLN A 128 15.94 -3.79 11.86
C GLN A 128 15.40 -3.37 10.49
N GLY A 129 14.21 -3.85 10.07
CA GLY A 129 13.60 -3.50 8.78
C GLY A 129 14.29 -4.15 7.59
N THR A 130 14.79 -5.39 7.73
CA THR A 130 15.41 -6.11 6.62
C THR A 130 14.64 -7.37 6.24
N CYS A 131 14.79 -7.78 4.97
CA CYS A 131 14.24 -9.03 4.49
C CYS A 131 15.03 -10.22 5.10
N PRO A 132 14.36 -11.19 5.77
CA PRO A 132 15.05 -12.32 6.38
C PRO A 132 15.69 -13.27 5.36
N GLN A 133 15.25 -13.24 4.09
CA GLN A 133 15.74 -14.13 3.04
C GLN A 133 16.99 -13.59 2.34
N CYS A 134 17.04 -12.30 2.03
CA CYS A 134 18.13 -11.72 1.22
C CYS A 134 18.86 -10.56 1.89
N GLY A 135 18.49 -10.17 3.12
CA GLY A 135 19.11 -9.10 3.88
C GLY A 135 18.86 -7.68 3.37
N SER A 136 18.10 -7.50 2.28
CA SER A 136 17.84 -6.16 1.74
C SER A 136 17.02 -5.33 2.72
N ALA A 137 17.35 -4.04 2.85
CA ALA A 137 16.53 -3.09 3.59
C ALA A 137 15.13 -2.96 2.96
N ILE A 138 14.12 -2.91 3.80
CA ILE A 138 12.72 -2.73 3.43
C ILE A 138 12.32 -1.31 3.84
N ALA A 139 11.84 -0.53 2.88
CA ALA A 139 11.39 0.82 3.17
C ALA A 139 10.24 0.80 4.18
N GLY A 140 10.32 1.64 5.20
CA GLY A 140 9.36 1.67 6.31
C GLY A 140 9.94 2.33 7.56
N VAL A 141 9.10 2.48 8.59
CA VAL A 141 9.51 2.96 9.91
C VAL A 141 9.46 1.78 10.87
N TRP A 142 10.61 1.20 11.16
CA TRP A 142 10.72 -0.05 11.92
C TRP A 142 11.10 0.12 13.39
N SER A 143 11.66 1.25 13.78
CA SER A 143 12.21 1.51 15.14
C SER A 143 11.15 1.63 16.25
N ALA A 144 9.87 1.68 15.91
CA ALA A 144 8.76 1.80 16.87
C ALA A 144 7.95 0.49 17.04
N PHE A 145 8.24 -0.56 16.29
CA PHE A 145 7.50 -1.80 16.36
C PHE A 145 8.14 -2.79 17.35
N GLN A 146 8.06 -2.47 18.65
CA GLN A 146 8.01 -3.54 19.64
C GLN A 146 6.59 -4.10 19.58
N ALA A 147 6.42 -5.31 19.04
CA ALA A 147 5.14 -6.00 19.10
C ALA A 147 4.65 -6.01 20.56
N PRO A 148 3.39 -5.61 20.83
CA PRO A 148 2.86 -5.76 22.16
C PRO A 148 3.00 -7.24 22.55
N ASP A 149 3.51 -7.49 23.76
CA ASP A 149 3.63 -8.82 24.30
C ASP A 149 2.22 -9.40 24.53
N ILE A 150 1.70 -10.13 23.53
CA ILE A 150 0.39 -10.79 23.61
C ILE A 150 0.45 -12.13 24.38
N THR A 151 1.59 -12.43 25.04
CA THR A 151 1.75 -13.64 25.88
C THR A 151 1.25 -13.44 27.32
N GLY A 152 0.58 -12.31 27.63
CA GLY A 152 -0.02 -12.06 28.94
C GLY A 152 -1.05 -13.13 29.30
N SER A 153 -0.64 -14.16 30.05
CA SER A 153 -1.53 -15.02 30.81
C SER A 153 -2.46 -14.19 31.68
N PRO A 154 -3.74 -14.52 31.78
CA PRO A 154 -4.65 -13.81 32.68
C PRO A 154 -4.11 -13.94 34.11
N ALA A 155 -3.84 -12.79 34.74
CA ALA A 155 -3.50 -12.74 36.14
C ALA A 155 -4.64 -13.39 36.95
N SER A 156 -4.32 -14.49 37.62
CA SER A 156 -5.17 -15.08 38.64
C SER A 156 -5.35 -14.03 39.75
N ASN A 157 -6.56 -13.52 39.87
CA ASN A 157 -6.96 -12.62 40.95
C ASN A 157 -7.14 -13.44 42.23
N PRO A 158 -6.67 -12.96 43.40
CA PRO A 158 -6.80 -13.62 44.68
C PRO A 158 -8.23 -13.61 45.23
#